data_a983139c2ff68dd2a067ffbf502ebf03
#
_entry.id   a983139c2ff68dd2a067ffbf502ebf03
#
_cell.length_a   1.000
_cell.length_b   1.000
_cell.length_c   1.000
_cell.angle_alpha   90.00
_cell.angle_beta   90.00
_cell.angle_gamma   90.00
#
_symmetry.space_group_name_H-M   'P 1'
#
loop_
_entity.id
_entity.type
_entity.pdbx_description
1 polymer ?
#
loop_
_entity_poly.entity_id
_entity_poly.type
_entity_poly.pdbx_seq_one_letter_code
_entity_poly.pdbx_strand_id
1 'polypeptide(L)'
;MVPAAAAVKRVGDPRRTPLRTLAFHLTFRAALGLVSTLMSDVLELSGVSLVRGGKALLDDIDWQVREGERWVIMGPNGAGKTTLLQIAGARIHPTRGVAGILDEVLGAVDVFELRPRIGLASASLAAQIPEHETVLNVVVTASYGVTGRWREQYEKLDERRAFNLLHNWGVSTMLNRPFASLSEGERKRVQIARALMADPELLLLDEPAAGLDLAGREDLVARLSELAADEDSPAIVLVTHHLEEVPPGFTHAMLLRDGAVVAAGPIDDVLVAEHLSQAFDLPLEVTRRDGRYSAVARS
;
A
#
# COMPACT_ATOMS: atom_id res chain seq x y z
N MET A 1 -13.69 -57.08 -1.56
CA MET A 1 -13.30 -55.98 -2.48
C MET A 1 -13.28 -54.70 -1.71
N VAL A 2 -12.11 -54.26 -1.31
CA VAL A 2 -11.88 -53.03 -0.54
C VAL A 2 -11.37 -51.97 -1.52
N PRO A 3 -11.92 -50.73 -1.59
CA PRO A 3 -11.34 -49.67 -2.40
C PRO A 3 -10.17 -49.00 -1.68
N ALA A 4 -9.15 -48.70 -2.44
CA ALA A 4 -7.88 -48.14 -2.06
C ALA A 4 -8.01 -46.72 -1.42
N ALA A 5 -7.18 -46.50 -0.39
CA ALA A 5 -6.98 -45.22 0.27
C ALA A 5 -6.24 -44.25 -0.68
N ALA A 6 -6.83 -43.06 -0.86
CA ALA A 6 -6.17 -41.96 -1.55
C ALA A 6 -5.06 -41.37 -0.69
N ALA A 7 -3.86 -41.28 -1.25
CA ALA A 7 -2.68 -40.71 -0.61
C ALA A 7 -2.83 -39.18 -0.50
N VAL A 8 -2.85 -38.69 0.71
CA VAL A 8 -2.75 -37.25 1.03
C VAL A 8 -1.31 -36.80 0.71
N LYS A 9 -1.15 -35.94 -0.28
CA LYS A 9 0.09 -35.21 -0.56
C LYS A 9 0.39 -34.29 0.62
N ARG A 10 1.50 -34.54 1.32
CA ARG A 10 2.04 -33.60 2.30
C ARG A 10 2.47 -32.33 1.60
N VAL A 11 1.88 -31.22 1.99
CA VAL A 11 2.34 -29.87 1.63
C VAL A 11 3.71 -29.67 2.26
N GLY A 12 4.71 -29.28 1.47
CA GLY A 12 6.09 -29.08 1.90
C GLY A 12 6.21 -27.92 2.89
N ASP A 13 7.20 -28.04 3.78
CA ASP A 13 7.57 -27.04 4.79
C ASP A 13 7.93 -25.69 4.10
N PRO A 14 7.27 -24.57 4.41
CA PRO A 14 7.51 -23.26 3.79
C PRO A 14 8.89 -22.65 4.11
N ARG A 15 9.73 -23.32 4.89
CA ARG A 15 11.06 -22.81 5.29
C ARG A 15 12.23 -23.27 4.39
N ARG A 16 11.97 -23.90 3.28
CA ARG A 16 13.02 -24.28 2.31
C ARG A 16 12.98 -23.41 1.08
N THR A 17 13.62 -22.25 1.12
CA THR A 17 13.94 -21.45 -0.06
C THR A 17 14.88 -22.23 -0.97
N PRO A 18 14.56 -22.48 -2.24
CA PRO A 18 15.43 -23.21 -3.15
C PRO A 18 16.73 -22.42 -3.39
N LEU A 19 17.88 -23.09 -3.31
CA LEU A 19 19.23 -22.51 -3.54
C LEU A 19 19.38 -21.73 -4.86
N ARG A 20 18.52 -21.99 -5.86
CA ARG A 20 18.49 -21.24 -7.12
C ARG A 20 17.96 -19.81 -6.97
N THR A 21 17.01 -19.57 -6.09
CA THR A 21 16.45 -18.24 -5.80
C THR A 21 17.51 -17.36 -5.13
N LEU A 22 18.25 -17.93 -4.16
CA LEU A 22 19.33 -17.22 -3.47
C LEU A 22 20.45 -16.75 -4.42
N ALA A 23 20.81 -17.58 -5.40
CA ALA A 23 21.84 -17.23 -6.39
C ALA A 23 21.39 -16.10 -7.32
N PHE A 24 20.10 -16.04 -7.68
CA PHE A 24 19.56 -14.99 -8.53
C PHE A 24 19.48 -13.65 -7.78
N HIS A 25 19.06 -13.66 -6.51
CA HIS A 25 19.04 -12.47 -5.64
C HIS A 25 20.44 -11.87 -5.43
N LEU A 26 21.45 -12.72 -5.20
CA LEU A 26 22.83 -12.26 -5.02
C LEU A 26 23.39 -11.63 -6.33
N THR A 27 23.03 -12.19 -7.48
CA THR A 27 23.48 -11.67 -8.78
C THR A 27 22.77 -10.36 -9.13
N PHE A 28 21.50 -10.23 -8.79
CA PHE A 28 20.70 -9.02 -8.99
C PHE A 28 21.21 -7.87 -8.13
N ARG A 29 21.43 -8.11 -6.82
CA ARG A 29 22.03 -7.10 -5.90
C ARG A 29 23.44 -6.69 -6.34
N ALA A 30 24.25 -7.60 -6.86
CA ALA A 30 25.56 -7.28 -7.39
C ALA A 30 25.52 -6.46 -8.69
N ALA A 31 24.52 -6.66 -9.54
CA ALA A 31 24.35 -5.91 -10.78
C ALA A 31 23.89 -4.46 -10.54
N LEU A 32 23.18 -4.19 -9.44
CA LEU A 32 22.73 -2.85 -9.05
C LEU A 32 23.76 -2.07 -8.21
N GLY A 33 24.92 -2.67 -7.89
CA GLY A 33 25.97 -2.00 -7.09
C GLY A 33 25.61 -1.72 -5.63
N LEU A 34 24.54 -2.36 -5.12
CA LEU A 34 23.99 -2.14 -3.79
C LEU A 34 24.60 -3.11 -2.77
N VAL A 35 25.68 -2.69 -2.14
CA VAL A 35 26.07 -3.16 -0.81
C VAL A 35 25.41 -2.20 0.17
N SER A 36 24.11 -2.34 0.41
CA SER A 36 23.42 -1.61 1.47
C SER A 36 23.39 -2.44 2.75
N THR A 37 23.88 -1.86 3.79
CA THR A 37 24.11 -2.38 5.11
C THR A 37 22.82 -2.25 5.93
N LEU A 38 22.27 -3.35 6.44
CA LEU A 38 21.45 -3.49 7.65
C LEU A 38 19.93 -3.16 7.62
N MET A 39 19.32 -2.65 6.57
CA MET A 39 17.87 -2.57 6.46
C MET A 39 17.43 -3.23 5.15
N SER A 40 16.42 -4.11 5.19
CA SER A 40 15.90 -4.76 3.97
C SER A 40 15.08 -3.75 3.16
N ASP A 41 15.27 -3.76 1.84
CA ASP A 41 14.47 -2.94 0.95
C ASP A 41 13.08 -3.59 0.77
N VAL A 42 12.06 -2.88 1.18
CA VAL A 42 10.66 -3.31 1.04
C VAL A 42 10.18 -3.10 -0.39
N LEU A 43 10.66 -2.03 -1.03
CA LEU A 43 10.37 -1.71 -2.43
C LEU A 43 11.59 -1.08 -3.09
N GLU A 44 11.94 -1.55 -4.29
CA GLU A 44 12.99 -0.99 -5.12
C GLU A 44 12.54 -0.92 -6.58
N LEU A 45 12.35 0.27 -7.09
CA LEU A 45 12.07 0.54 -8.50
C LEU A 45 13.31 1.15 -9.14
N SER A 46 13.76 0.59 -10.26
CA SER A 46 14.94 1.06 -11.00
C SER A 46 14.59 1.28 -12.48
N GLY A 47 14.62 2.53 -12.94
CA GLY A 47 14.30 2.95 -14.30
C GLY A 47 12.90 2.57 -14.76
N VAL A 48 11.93 2.53 -13.83
CA VAL A 48 10.59 1.99 -14.10
C VAL A 48 9.78 2.95 -14.96
N SER A 49 9.36 2.44 -16.12
CA SER A 49 8.44 3.17 -17.02
C SER A 49 7.21 2.31 -17.36
N LEU A 50 6.06 2.94 -17.50
CA LEU A 50 4.83 2.29 -17.95
C LEU A 50 4.19 3.07 -19.11
N VAL A 51 4.06 2.42 -20.24
CA VAL A 51 3.41 2.98 -21.45
C VAL A 51 2.12 2.23 -21.73
N ARG A 52 1.00 2.93 -21.90
CA ARG A 52 -0.28 2.36 -22.32
C ARG A 52 -0.91 3.24 -23.40
N GLY A 53 -1.37 2.61 -24.49
CA GLY A 53 -1.98 3.32 -25.62
C GLY A 53 -1.06 4.37 -26.23
N GLY A 54 0.27 4.17 -26.23
CA GLY A 54 1.24 5.14 -26.72
C GLY A 54 1.53 6.32 -25.77
N LYS A 55 0.86 6.41 -24.62
CA LYS A 55 1.10 7.43 -23.60
C LYS A 55 1.93 6.85 -22.46
N ALA A 56 3.02 7.54 -22.10
CA ALA A 56 3.74 7.25 -20.87
C ALA A 56 2.88 7.66 -19.67
N LEU A 57 2.61 6.72 -18.78
CA LEU A 57 1.92 6.94 -17.50
C LEU A 57 2.93 7.09 -16.37
N LEU A 58 4.09 6.45 -16.50
CA LEU A 58 5.28 6.62 -15.66
C LEU A 58 6.48 6.61 -16.58
N ASP A 59 7.48 7.44 -16.27
CA ASP A 59 8.68 7.60 -17.07
C ASP A 59 9.91 7.67 -16.17
N ASP A 60 10.76 6.66 -16.27
CA ASP A 60 12.09 6.55 -15.63
C ASP A 60 12.05 6.79 -14.11
N ILE A 61 11.20 6.03 -13.40
CA ILE A 61 11.05 6.15 -11.96
C ILE A 61 12.11 5.30 -11.23
N ASP A 62 12.95 5.97 -10.44
CA ASP A 62 13.80 5.37 -9.41
C ASP A 62 13.21 5.67 -8.03
N TRP A 63 12.96 4.64 -7.24
CA TRP A 63 12.36 4.76 -5.92
C TRP A 63 12.71 3.59 -5.02
N GLN A 64 13.09 3.89 -3.77
CA GLN A 64 13.42 2.91 -2.75
C GLN A 64 12.62 3.19 -1.48
N VAL A 65 12.01 2.15 -0.91
CA VAL A 65 11.34 2.17 0.39
C VAL A 65 11.98 1.12 1.27
N ARG A 66 12.40 1.51 2.46
CA ARG A 66 13.00 0.62 3.44
C ARG A 66 12.00 0.26 4.54
N GLU A 67 12.31 -0.83 5.24
CA GLU A 67 11.58 -1.20 6.43
C GLU A 67 11.51 -0.03 7.43
N GLY A 68 10.34 0.17 8.05
CA GLY A 68 10.13 1.27 8.99
C GLY A 68 9.90 2.65 8.34
N GLU A 69 10.07 2.83 7.03
CA GLU A 69 9.76 4.10 6.38
C GLU A 69 8.26 4.31 6.17
N ARG A 70 7.84 5.58 6.24
CA ARG A 70 6.46 6.05 6.04
C ARG A 70 6.50 7.09 4.94
N TRP A 71 5.98 6.74 3.78
CA TRP A 71 6.02 7.56 2.57
C TRP A 71 4.67 8.18 2.24
N VAL A 72 4.69 9.45 1.83
CA VAL A 72 3.54 10.07 1.17
C VAL A 72 3.90 10.38 -0.28
N ILE A 73 3.06 9.97 -1.22
CA ILE A 73 3.18 10.29 -2.65
C ILE A 73 2.12 11.32 -3.00
N MET A 74 2.55 12.46 -3.53
CA MET A 74 1.68 13.58 -3.88
C MET A 74 1.88 14.03 -5.32
N GLY A 75 0.94 14.80 -5.82
CA GLY A 75 0.94 15.39 -7.16
C GLY A 75 -0.47 15.57 -7.71
N PRO A 76 -0.63 16.29 -8.82
CA PRO A 76 -1.93 16.56 -9.42
C PRO A 76 -2.63 15.28 -9.89
N ASN A 77 -3.91 15.40 -10.22
CA ASN A 77 -4.66 14.29 -10.82
C ASN A 77 -4.03 13.93 -12.18
N GLY A 78 -3.87 12.63 -12.43
CA GLY A 78 -3.21 12.13 -13.63
C GLY A 78 -1.67 12.09 -13.57
N ALA A 79 -1.03 12.49 -12.48
CA ALA A 79 0.42 12.47 -12.32
C ALA A 79 1.06 11.06 -12.32
N GLY A 80 0.25 9.98 -12.24
CA GLY A 80 0.75 8.60 -12.23
C GLY A 80 0.74 7.93 -10.85
N LYS A 81 0.29 8.59 -9.78
CA LYS A 81 0.31 8.10 -8.40
C LYS A 81 -0.32 6.71 -8.22
N THR A 82 -1.59 6.54 -8.61
CA THR A 82 -2.29 5.25 -8.56
C THR A 82 -1.60 4.19 -9.42
N THR A 83 -1.03 4.58 -10.56
CA THR A 83 -0.29 3.68 -11.45
C THR A 83 0.99 3.16 -10.76
N LEU A 84 1.74 4.05 -10.11
CA LEU A 84 2.92 3.70 -9.33
C LEU A 84 2.55 2.74 -8.19
N LEU A 85 1.46 3.04 -7.47
CA LEU A 85 0.95 2.18 -6.40
C LEU A 85 0.52 0.79 -6.90
N GLN A 86 -0.03 0.70 -8.11
CA GLN A 86 -0.40 -0.59 -8.72
C GLN A 86 0.83 -1.44 -9.08
N ILE A 87 1.96 -0.82 -9.45
CA ILE A 87 3.23 -1.54 -9.63
C ILE A 87 3.75 -2.01 -8.28
N ALA A 88 3.82 -1.13 -7.27
CA ALA A 88 4.24 -1.47 -5.92
C ALA A 88 3.37 -2.56 -5.27
N GLY A 89 2.08 -2.61 -5.62
CA GLY A 89 1.13 -3.65 -5.20
C GLY A 89 1.15 -4.93 -6.04
N ALA A 90 2.12 -5.12 -6.91
CA ALA A 90 2.23 -6.27 -7.83
C ALA A 90 0.94 -6.52 -8.66
N ARG A 91 0.20 -5.44 -9.01
CA ARG A 91 -1.05 -5.52 -9.80
C ARG A 91 -0.81 -5.36 -11.29
N ILE A 92 0.19 -4.58 -11.66
CA ILE A 92 0.61 -4.37 -13.05
C ILE A 92 2.13 -4.46 -13.15
N HIS A 93 2.63 -4.88 -14.32
CA HIS A 93 4.05 -4.94 -14.62
C HIS A 93 4.48 -3.66 -15.33
N PRO A 94 5.67 -3.13 -15.06
CA PRO A 94 6.26 -2.04 -15.83
C PRO A 94 6.52 -2.45 -17.28
N THR A 95 6.54 -1.48 -18.19
CA THR A 95 6.93 -1.70 -19.59
C THR A 95 8.46 -1.77 -19.73
N ARG A 96 9.19 -1.03 -18.88
CA ARG A 96 10.65 -0.99 -18.78
C ARG A 96 11.08 -0.86 -17.32
N GLY A 97 12.35 -1.12 -17.08
CA GLY A 97 12.93 -1.08 -15.73
C GLY A 97 12.63 -2.34 -14.93
N VAL A 98 13.02 -2.31 -13.68
CA VAL A 98 12.90 -3.44 -12.75
C VAL A 98 12.15 -2.99 -11.51
N ALA A 99 11.23 -3.82 -11.03
CA ALA A 99 10.52 -3.63 -9.78
C ALA A 99 10.85 -4.79 -8.83
N GLY A 100 11.57 -4.50 -7.76
CA GLY A 100 11.81 -5.36 -6.61
C GLY A 100 10.79 -5.04 -5.52
N ILE A 101 10.11 -6.04 -4.98
CA ILE A 101 9.09 -5.89 -3.94
C ILE A 101 9.30 -7.01 -2.92
N LEU A 102 9.58 -6.67 -1.66
CA LEU A 102 9.81 -7.62 -0.58
C LEU A 102 10.84 -8.70 -0.95
N ASP A 103 11.99 -8.24 -1.45
CA ASP A 103 13.10 -9.05 -1.96
C ASP A 103 12.77 -9.91 -3.20
N GLU A 104 11.60 -9.76 -3.81
CA GLU A 104 11.18 -10.50 -4.99
C GLU A 104 11.12 -9.61 -6.24
N VAL A 105 11.56 -10.13 -7.39
CA VAL A 105 11.51 -9.38 -8.66
C VAL A 105 10.18 -9.62 -9.35
N LEU A 106 9.43 -8.55 -9.58
CA LEU A 106 8.14 -8.60 -10.27
C LEU A 106 8.31 -9.13 -11.72
N GLY A 107 7.64 -10.24 -12.01
CA GLY A 107 7.77 -10.99 -13.27
C GLY A 107 8.63 -12.26 -13.17
N ALA A 108 9.42 -12.43 -12.08
CA ALA A 108 10.14 -13.66 -11.77
C ALA A 108 9.51 -14.47 -10.63
N VAL A 109 8.63 -13.85 -9.85
CA VAL A 109 7.91 -14.45 -8.72
C VAL A 109 6.44 -14.71 -9.06
N ASP A 110 5.84 -15.73 -8.41
CA ASP A 110 4.38 -15.89 -8.44
C ASP A 110 3.71 -14.77 -7.63
N VAL A 111 2.98 -13.90 -8.31
CA VAL A 111 2.28 -12.77 -7.67
C VAL A 111 1.22 -13.21 -6.65
N PHE A 112 0.75 -14.46 -6.71
CA PHE A 112 -0.18 -15.01 -5.71
C PHE A 112 0.52 -15.31 -4.38
N GLU A 113 1.84 -15.55 -4.37
CA GLU A 113 2.65 -15.67 -3.15
C GLU A 113 3.07 -14.29 -2.61
N LEU A 114 3.28 -13.31 -3.49
CA LEU A 114 3.72 -11.97 -3.12
C LEU A 114 2.59 -11.08 -2.57
N ARG A 115 1.42 -11.08 -3.23
CA ARG A 115 0.30 -10.19 -2.87
C ARG A 115 -0.23 -10.31 -1.44
N PRO A 116 -0.26 -11.48 -0.78
CA PRO A 116 -0.66 -11.57 0.62
C PRO A 116 0.26 -10.82 1.59
N ARG A 117 1.53 -10.59 1.20
CA ARG A 117 2.49 -9.80 1.99
C ARG A 117 2.33 -8.28 1.78
N ILE A 118 1.42 -7.86 0.88
CA ILE A 118 1.14 -6.46 0.54
C ILE A 118 -0.30 -6.13 0.88
N GLY A 119 -0.50 -5.25 1.85
CA GLY A 119 -1.80 -4.68 2.15
C GLY A 119 -2.15 -3.56 1.16
N LEU A 120 -3.32 -3.62 0.54
CA LEU A 120 -3.77 -2.58 -0.39
C LEU A 120 -5.18 -2.12 -0.04
N ALA A 121 -5.34 -0.82 0.20
CA ALA A 121 -6.64 -0.17 0.27
C ALA A 121 -6.78 0.84 -0.89
N SER A 122 -7.71 0.57 -1.81
CA SER A 122 -7.98 1.43 -2.97
C SER A 122 -9.45 1.33 -3.38
N ALA A 123 -9.95 2.35 -4.07
CA ALA A 123 -11.31 2.37 -4.59
C ALA A 123 -11.58 1.21 -5.57
N SER A 124 -10.58 0.85 -6.40
CA SER A 124 -10.69 -0.24 -7.35
C SER A 124 -10.81 -1.62 -6.69
N LEU A 125 -10.16 -1.83 -5.55
CA LEU A 125 -10.30 -3.06 -4.76
C LEU A 125 -11.65 -3.07 -4.02
N ALA A 126 -12.07 -1.93 -3.46
CA ALA A 126 -13.34 -1.79 -2.79
C ALA A 126 -14.54 -2.11 -3.69
N ALA A 127 -14.47 -1.72 -4.97
CA ALA A 127 -15.50 -2.01 -5.96
C ALA A 127 -15.64 -3.51 -6.30
N GLN A 128 -14.68 -4.35 -5.90
CA GLN A 128 -14.75 -5.81 -6.07
C GLN A 128 -15.38 -6.52 -4.87
N ILE A 129 -15.61 -5.81 -3.77
CA ILE A 129 -16.25 -6.39 -2.56
C ILE A 129 -17.76 -6.50 -2.83
N PRO A 130 -18.37 -7.69 -2.65
CA PRO A 130 -19.81 -7.84 -2.82
C PRO A 130 -20.59 -6.93 -1.86
N GLU A 131 -21.58 -6.21 -2.37
CA GLU A 131 -22.35 -5.21 -1.61
C GLU A 131 -23.03 -5.77 -0.35
N HIS A 132 -23.45 -7.01 -0.42
CA HIS A 132 -24.14 -7.72 0.66
C HIS A 132 -23.21 -8.33 1.71
N GLU A 133 -21.89 -8.31 1.46
CA GLU A 133 -20.92 -8.92 2.38
C GLU A 133 -20.89 -8.17 3.70
N THR A 134 -20.81 -8.90 4.81
CA THR A 134 -20.75 -8.28 6.14
C THR A 134 -19.36 -7.68 6.41
N VAL A 135 -19.31 -6.65 7.23
CA VAL A 135 -18.05 -5.97 7.62
C VAL A 135 -17.01 -6.96 8.13
N LEU A 136 -17.42 -7.91 9.01
CA LEU A 136 -16.51 -8.94 9.52
C LEU A 136 -15.96 -9.81 8.39
N ASN A 137 -16.82 -10.27 7.49
CA ASN A 137 -16.43 -11.11 6.37
C ASN A 137 -15.51 -10.36 5.39
N VAL A 138 -15.78 -9.07 5.13
CA VAL A 138 -14.89 -8.24 4.29
C VAL A 138 -13.46 -8.26 4.82
N VAL A 139 -13.25 -8.21 6.12
CA VAL A 139 -11.91 -8.21 6.71
C VAL A 139 -11.35 -9.63 6.77
N VAL A 140 -12.10 -10.60 7.31
CA VAL A 140 -11.59 -11.97 7.51
C VAL A 140 -11.18 -12.65 6.19
N THR A 141 -11.90 -12.38 5.09
CA THR A 141 -11.60 -12.95 3.76
C THR A 141 -10.25 -12.51 3.19
N ALA A 142 -9.68 -11.42 3.70
CA ALA A 142 -8.35 -10.95 3.28
C ALA A 142 -7.22 -11.90 3.66
N SER A 143 -7.36 -12.72 4.72
CA SER A 143 -6.39 -13.76 5.08
C SER A 143 -6.12 -14.74 3.93
N TYR A 144 -7.09 -14.93 3.05
CA TYR A 144 -7.02 -15.84 1.91
C TYR A 144 -6.94 -15.10 0.56
N GLY A 145 -6.77 -13.79 0.59
CA GLY A 145 -6.65 -12.95 -0.61
C GLY A 145 -7.93 -12.85 -1.46
N VAL A 146 -9.11 -13.21 -0.91
CA VAL A 146 -10.40 -13.17 -1.63
C VAL A 146 -11.28 -12.03 -1.15
N THR A 147 -12.22 -11.56 -1.99
CA THR A 147 -13.05 -10.38 -1.71
C THR A 147 -14.44 -10.70 -1.15
N GLY A 148 -14.82 -11.97 -1.11
CA GLY A 148 -16.10 -12.40 -0.55
C GLY A 148 -15.98 -13.76 0.12
N ARG A 149 -16.87 -14.03 1.09
CA ARG A 149 -16.90 -15.30 1.80
C ARG A 149 -17.54 -16.38 0.93
N TRP A 150 -16.79 -17.46 0.70
CA TRP A 150 -17.30 -18.68 0.04
C TRP A 150 -17.63 -19.73 1.12
N ARG A 151 -17.30 -20.99 0.86
CA ARG A 151 -17.60 -22.12 1.77
C ARG A 151 -16.47 -22.44 2.75
N GLU A 152 -15.41 -21.65 2.76
CA GLU A 152 -14.27 -21.84 3.64
C GLU A 152 -14.70 -21.65 5.11
N GLN A 153 -14.16 -22.49 5.96
CA GLN A 153 -14.24 -22.31 7.40
C GLN A 153 -13.02 -21.51 7.84
N TYR A 154 -13.26 -20.27 8.25
CA TYR A 154 -12.21 -19.44 8.84
C TYR A 154 -11.92 -19.91 10.26
N GLU A 155 -10.65 -19.86 10.63
CA GLU A 155 -10.23 -20.21 11.99
C GLU A 155 -10.70 -19.13 12.98
N LYS A 156 -10.98 -19.56 14.22
CA LYS A 156 -11.34 -18.61 15.30
C LYS A 156 -10.28 -17.54 15.53
N LEU A 157 -9.03 -17.85 15.19
CA LEU A 157 -7.92 -16.89 15.27
C LEU A 157 -8.07 -15.76 14.26
N ASP A 158 -8.44 -16.09 13.01
CA ASP A 158 -8.69 -15.10 11.96
C ASP A 158 -9.87 -14.18 12.31
N GLU A 159 -10.97 -14.76 12.81
CA GLU A 159 -12.13 -13.98 13.23
C GLU A 159 -11.80 -13.04 14.40
N ARG A 160 -10.96 -13.49 15.35
CA ARG A 160 -10.50 -12.66 16.48
C ARG A 160 -9.59 -11.55 15.99
N ARG A 161 -8.65 -11.83 15.07
CA ARG A 161 -7.78 -10.81 14.48
C ARG A 161 -8.59 -9.76 13.71
N ALA A 162 -9.54 -10.19 12.87
CA ALA A 162 -10.43 -9.29 12.16
C ALA A 162 -11.23 -8.40 13.11
N PHE A 163 -11.76 -8.97 14.21
CA PHE A 163 -12.45 -8.19 15.24
C PHE A 163 -11.54 -7.12 15.87
N ASN A 164 -10.32 -7.48 16.25
CA ASN A 164 -9.36 -6.56 16.86
C ASN A 164 -9.00 -5.41 15.89
N LEU A 165 -8.76 -5.72 14.61
CA LEU A 165 -8.51 -4.70 13.60
C LEU A 165 -9.72 -3.76 13.44
N LEU A 166 -10.93 -4.31 13.33
CA LEU A 166 -12.15 -3.50 13.26
C LEU A 166 -12.40 -2.66 14.52
N HIS A 167 -11.98 -3.16 15.69
CA HIS A 167 -12.03 -2.41 16.94
C HIS A 167 -11.04 -1.24 16.95
N ASN A 168 -9.79 -1.48 16.57
CA ASN A 168 -8.75 -0.46 16.49
C ASN A 168 -9.10 0.64 15.47
N TRP A 169 -9.82 0.27 14.39
CA TRP A 169 -10.31 1.23 13.39
C TRP A 169 -11.70 1.81 13.72
N GLY A 170 -12.25 1.56 14.93
CA GLY A 170 -13.48 2.19 15.42
C GLY A 170 -14.75 1.78 14.69
N VAL A 171 -14.79 0.58 14.09
CA VAL A 171 -15.94 0.05 13.32
C VAL A 171 -16.45 -1.30 13.83
N SER A 172 -16.02 -1.73 15.02
CA SER A 172 -16.41 -3.02 15.61
C SER A 172 -17.89 -3.12 15.97
N THR A 173 -18.64 -2.03 16.07
CA THR A 173 -20.09 -2.05 16.32
C THR A 173 -20.90 -2.44 15.07
N MET A 174 -20.24 -2.56 13.91
CA MET A 174 -20.88 -2.75 12.60
C MET A 174 -20.61 -4.11 11.97
N LEU A 175 -20.05 -5.08 12.72
CA LEU A 175 -19.58 -6.39 12.22
C LEU A 175 -20.55 -7.11 11.29
N ASN A 176 -21.84 -7.09 11.63
CA ASN A 176 -22.89 -7.80 10.91
C ASN A 176 -23.62 -6.92 9.87
N ARG A 177 -23.22 -5.65 9.73
CA ARG A 177 -23.85 -4.78 8.72
C ARG A 177 -23.29 -5.10 7.34
N PRO A 178 -24.12 -5.01 6.28
CA PRO A 178 -23.64 -5.06 4.90
C PRO A 178 -22.64 -3.93 4.62
N PHE A 179 -21.55 -4.22 3.95
CA PHE A 179 -20.51 -3.25 3.61
C PHE A 179 -21.07 -2.05 2.81
N ALA A 180 -22.01 -2.29 1.90
CA ALA A 180 -22.67 -1.24 1.14
C ALA A 180 -23.49 -0.26 1.98
N SER A 181 -23.93 -0.65 3.20
CA SER A 181 -24.72 0.19 4.10
C SER A 181 -23.91 1.17 4.93
N LEU A 182 -22.58 1.11 4.85
CA LEU A 182 -21.67 1.96 5.60
C LEU A 182 -21.56 3.35 4.97
N SER A 183 -21.32 4.36 5.80
CA SER A 183 -20.86 5.68 5.35
C SER A 183 -19.48 5.56 4.67
N GLU A 184 -19.09 6.58 3.89
CA GLU A 184 -17.80 6.56 3.20
C GLU A 184 -16.63 6.43 4.20
N GLY A 185 -16.65 7.15 5.30
CA GLY A 185 -15.61 7.06 6.33
C GLY A 185 -15.55 5.68 7.00
N GLU A 186 -16.70 5.07 7.29
CA GLU A 186 -16.75 3.70 7.81
C GLU A 186 -16.18 2.69 6.80
N ARG A 187 -16.54 2.83 5.50
CA ARG A 187 -15.99 1.98 4.43
C ARG A 187 -14.48 2.09 4.33
N LYS A 188 -13.92 3.30 4.35
CA LYS A 188 -12.47 3.53 4.30
C LYS A 188 -11.75 2.85 5.46
N ARG A 189 -12.27 2.96 6.68
CA ARG A 189 -11.70 2.29 7.86
C ARG A 189 -11.76 0.77 7.76
N VAL A 190 -12.86 0.22 7.27
CA VAL A 190 -12.97 -1.23 7.00
C VAL A 190 -11.98 -1.69 5.93
N GLN A 191 -11.76 -0.90 4.87
CA GLN A 191 -10.78 -1.21 3.81
C GLN A 191 -9.35 -1.24 4.36
N ILE A 192 -8.98 -0.32 5.25
CA ILE A 192 -7.66 -0.31 5.88
C ILE A 192 -7.51 -1.50 6.85
N ALA A 193 -8.52 -1.76 7.68
CA ALA A 193 -8.54 -2.95 8.54
C ALA A 193 -8.38 -4.24 7.71
N ARG A 194 -9.06 -4.32 6.56
CA ARG A 194 -8.89 -5.41 5.59
C ARG A 194 -7.47 -5.51 5.05
N ALA A 195 -6.85 -4.38 4.69
CA ALA A 195 -5.49 -4.36 4.16
C ALA A 195 -4.46 -4.85 5.18
N LEU A 196 -4.72 -4.64 6.48
CA LEU A 196 -3.87 -5.09 7.59
C LEU A 196 -4.13 -6.55 8.01
N MET A 197 -5.18 -7.20 7.50
CA MET A 197 -5.60 -8.52 7.95
C MET A 197 -4.56 -9.62 7.71
N ALA A 198 -3.88 -9.57 6.58
CA ALA A 198 -2.87 -10.56 6.20
C ALA A 198 -1.49 -10.33 6.84
N ASP A 199 -1.36 -9.38 7.77
CA ASP A 199 -0.09 -9.00 8.40
C ASP A 199 0.97 -8.58 7.36
N PRO A 200 0.68 -7.57 6.56
CA PRO A 200 1.53 -7.21 5.43
C PRO A 200 2.85 -6.59 5.90
N GLU A 201 3.89 -6.73 5.10
CA GLU A 201 5.18 -6.05 5.26
C GLU A 201 5.17 -4.66 4.60
N LEU A 202 4.27 -4.45 3.62
CA LEU A 202 4.06 -3.20 2.90
C LEU A 202 2.57 -2.85 2.87
N LEU A 203 2.20 -1.68 3.37
CA LEU A 203 0.82 -1.16 3.33
C LEU A 203 0.71 -0.03 2.31
N LEU A 204 -0.16 -0.19 1.33
CA LEU A 204 -0.42 0.76 0.26
C LEU A 204 -1.83 1.36 0.41
N LEU A 205 -1.92 2.68 0.52
CA LEU A 205 -3.17 3.42 0.72
C LEU A 205 -3.38 4.41 -0.44
N ASP A 206 -4.37 4.15 -1.29
CA ASP A 206 -4.68 5.00 -2.46
C ASP A 206 -5.85 5.92 -2.16
N GLU A 207 -5.55 7.19 -1.89
CA GLU A 207 -6.50 8.26 -1.55
C GLU A 207 -7.52 7.84 -0.46
N PRO A 208 -7.06 7.40 0.72
CA PRO A 208 -7.95 6.84 1.74
C PRO A 208 -8.90 7.88 2.35
N ALA A 209 -8.57 9.18 2.28
CA ALA A 209 -9.41 10.26 2.79
C ALA A 209 -10.37 10.85 1.74
N ALA A 210 -10.30 10.38 0.47
CA ALA A 210 -11.17 10.90 -0.59
C ALA A 210 -12.66 10.70 -0.25
N GLY A 211 -13.44 11.78 -0.36
CA GLY A 211 -14.88 11.78 -0.09
C GLY A 211 -15.27 11.90 1.39
N LEU A 212 -14.29 12.06 2.30
CA LEU A 212 -14.57 12.29 3.71
C LEU A 212 -14.87 13.76 4.01
N ASP A 213 -15.76 13.99 4.96
CA ASP A 213 -15.91 15.29 5.57
C ASP A 213 -14.71 15.63 6.47
N LEU A 214 -14.67 16.84 7.00
CA LEU A 214 -13.57 17.29 7.85
C LEU A 214 -13.35 16.37 9.06
N ALA A 215 -14.41 15.97 9.75
CA ALA A 215 -14.30 15.14 10.94
C ALA A 215 -13.78 13.73 10.62
N GLY A 216 -14.29 13.12 9.54
CA GLY A 216 -13.84 11.81 9.05
C GLY A 216 -12.39 11.83 8.58
N ARG A 217 -11.96 12.90 7.91
CA ARG A 217 -10.56 13.08 7.50
C ARG A 217 -9.63 13.20 8.73
N GLU A 218 -9.99 14.03 9.71
CA GLU A 218 -9.16 14.21 10.92
C GLU A 218 -9.07 12.92 11.76
N ASP A 219 -10.18 12.17 11.91
CA ASP A 219 -10.16 10.84 12.56
C ASP A 219 -9.25 9.87 11.81
N LEU A 220 -9.32 9.85 10.49
CA LEU A 220 -8.46 8.98 9.68
C LEU A 220 -6.97 9.36 9.81
N VAL A 221 -6.63 10.64 9.72
CA VAL A 221 -5.26 11.14 9.88
C VAL A 221 -4.71 10.80 11.25
N ALA A 222 -5.50 10.94 12.33
CA ALA A 222 -5.11 10.58 13.68
C ALA A 222 -4.77 9.08 13.79
N ARG A 223 -5.63 8.20 13.25
CA ARG A 223 -5.40 6.74 13.25
C ARG A 223 -4.18 6.33 12.41
N LEU A 224 -3.97 6.98 11.28
CA LEU A 224 -2.76 6.74 10.46
C LEU A 224 -1.50 7.23 11.18
N SER A 225 -1.59 8.30 11.99
CA SER A 225 -0.47 8.76 12.82
C SER A 225 -0.17 7.77 13.94
N GLU A 226 -1.19 7.20 14.59
CA GLU A 226 -1.03 6.14 15.59
C GLU A 226 -0.37 4.90 14.96
N LEU A 227 -0.83 4.48 13.78
CA LEU A 227 -0.25 3.36 13.04
C LEU A 227 1.21 3.66 12.66
N ALA A 228 1.52 4.88 12.22
CA ALA A 228 2.88 5.27 11.84
C ALA A 228 3.85 5.33 13.03
N ALA A 229 3.35 5.56 14.24
CA ALA A 229 4.13 5.60 15.48
C ALA A 229 4.43 4.20 16.05
N ASP A 230 3.74 3.16 15.61
CA ASP A 230 3.95 1.78 16.04
C ASP A 230 5.17 1.19 15.31
N GLU A 231 6.18 0.74 16.05
CA GLU A 231 7.41 0.16 15.51
C GLU A 231 7.19 -1.17 14.79
N ASP A 232 6.15 -1.92 15.17
CA ASP A 232 5.77 -3.19 14.54
C ASP A 232 4.90 -3.00 13.27
N SER A 233 4.59 -1.75 12.92
CA SER A 233 3.80 -1.45 11.72
C SER A 233 4.58 -1.70 10.43
N PRO A 234 3.90 -2.16 9.35
CA PRO A 234 4.52 -2.31 8.03
C PRO A 234 5.11 -1.00 7.51
N ALA A 235 5.96 -1.06 6.49
CA ALA A 235 6.25 0.12 5.69
C ALA A 235 4.95 0.67 5.09
N ILE A 236 4.73 1.99 5.15
CA ILE A 236 3.46 2.60 4.71
C ILE A 236 3.73 3.51 3.52
N VAL A 237 2.93 3.36 2.46
CA VAL A 237 2.88 4.30 1.33
C VAL A 237 1.46 4.83 1.21
N LEU A 238 1.31 6.12 1.44
CA LEU A 238 0.06 6.87 1.32
C LEU A 238 0.08 7.69 0.04
N VAL A 239 -0.91 7.54 -0.81
CA VAL A 239 -1.15 8.42 -1.96
C VAL A 239 -2.25 9.41 -1.61
N THR A 240 -1.98 10.69 -1.80
CA THR A 240 -2.98 11.77 -1.69
C THR A 240 -2.62 12.95 -2.60
N HIS A 241 -3.57 13.84 -2.83
CA HIS A 241 -3.35 15.14 -3.49
C HIS A 241 -3.62 16.33 -2.54
N HIS A 242 -3.89 16.05 -1.25
CA HIS A 242 -4.14 17.05 -0.21
C HIS A 242 -3.05 17.04 0.85
N LEU A 243 -2.40 18.18 1.05
CA LEU A 243 -1.30 18.32 2.01
C LEU A 243 -1.76 18.10 3.46
N GLU A 244 -3.00 18.48 3.76
CA GLU A 244 -3.64 18.33 5.06
C GLU A 244 -3.89 16.86 5.45
N GLU A 245 -3.82 15.94 4.49
CA GLU A 245 -4.02 14.51 4.72
C GLU A 245 -2.73 13.78 5.12
N VAL A 246 -1.58 14.47 5.08
CA VAL A 246 -0.29 13.90 5.49
C VAL A 246 -0.27 13.72 7.01
N PRO A 247 -0.20 12.47 7.51
CA PRO A 247 -0.21 12.23 8.94
C PRO A 247 1.12 12.60 9.59
N PRO A 248 1.13 13.15 10.82
CA PRO A 248 2.33 13.19 11.64
C PRO A 248 2.98 11.81 11.77
N GLY A 249 4.31 11.77 11.78
CA GLY A 249 5.07 10.51 11.84
C GLY A 249 5.46 9.94 10.49
N PHE A 250 4.99 10.52 9.37
CA PHE A 250 5.52 10.18 8.05
C PHE A 250 6.93 10.75 7.88
N THR A 251 7.82 9.95 7.31
CA THR A 251 9.27 10.20 7.28
C THR A 251 9.76 10.68 5.91
N HIS A 252 9.10 10.26 4.84
CA HIS A 252 9.52 10.51 3.45
C HIS A 252 8.34 10.99 2.61
N ALA A 253 8.69 11.71 1.53
CA ALA A 253 7.72 12.13 0.54
C ALA A 253 8.25 11.95 -0.89
N MET A 254 7.33 11.80 -1.84
CA MET A 254 7.60 11.86 -3.28
C MET A 254 6.57 12.76 -3.95
N LEU A 255 7.03 13.66 -4.79
CA LEU A 255 6.18 14.49 -5.63
C LEU A 255 6.27 14.02 -7.07
N LEU A 256 5.11 13.71 -7.66
CA LEU A 256 4.97 13.29 -9.06
C LEU A 256 4.28 14.36 -9.89
N ARG A 257 4.76 14.55 -11.12
CA ARG A 257 4.10 15.32 -12.17
C ARG A 257 4.31 14.66 -13.52
N ASP A 258 3.25 14.52 -14.31
CA ASP A 258 3.30 13.98 -15.69
C ASP A 258 4.04 12.62 -15.82
N GLY A 259 3.94 11.77 -14.80
CA GLY A 259 4.56 10.46 -14.77
C GLY A 259 6.02 10.45 -14.33
N ALA A 260 6.61 11.59 -13.98
CA ALA A 260 7.99 11.72 -13.53
C ALA A 260 8.10 12.22 -12.08
N VAL A 261 9.22 11.90 -11.42
CA VAL A 261 9.53 12.38 -10.07
C VAL A 261 10.01 13.81 -10.13
N VAL A 262 9.35 14.71 -9.39
CA VAL A 262 9.80 16.10 -9.19
C VAL A 262 10.81 16.17 -8.05
N ALA A 263 10.50 15.53 -6.92
CA ALA A 263 11.36 15.42 -5.76
C ALA A 263 10.99 14.16 -4.96
N ALA A 264 11.98 13.51 -4.35
CA ALA A 264 11.77 12.37 -3.45
C ALA A 264 12.86 12.35 -2.37
N GLY A 265 12.50 11.95 -1.14
CA GLY A 265 13.43 11.87 -0.02
C GLY A 265 12.79 12.19 1.33
N PRO A 266 13.57 12.62 2.33
CA PRO A 266 13.06 13.03 3.63
C PRO A 266 11.93 14.06 3.50
N ILE A 267 10.87 13.90 4.28
CA ILE A 267 9.64 14.66 4.11
C ILE A 267 9.84 16.17 4.23
N ASP A 268 10.72 16.59 5.14
CA ASP A 268 11.00 18.01 5.39
C ASP A 268 11.79 18.68 4.25
N ASP A 269 12.54 17.90 3.47
CA ASP A 269 13.27 18.37 2.29
C ASP A 269 12.38 18.43 1.03
N VAL A 270 11.35 17.58 0.98
CA VAL A 270 10.47 17.43 -0.21
C VAL A 270 9.23 18.30 -0.13
N LEU A 271 8.54 18.36 1.02
CA LEU A 271 7.31 19.14 1.17
C LEU A 271 7.59 20.63 1.41
N VAL A 272 8.35 21.24 0.51
CA VAL A 272 8.69 22.67 0.52
C VAL A 272 7.95 23.41 -0.59
N ALA A 273 7.80 24.74 -0.42
CA ALA A 273 7.05 25.57 -1.37
C ALA A 273 7.56 25.48 -2.81
N GLU A 274 8.88 25.37 -3.02
CA GLU A 274 9.51 25.27 -4.34
C GLU A 274 9.06 23.99 -5.07
N HIS A 275 9.26 22.82 -4.48
CA HIS A 275 8.92 21.53 -5.08
C HIS A 275 7.43 21.34 -5.27
N LEU A 276 6.62 21.77 -4.30
CA LEU A 276 5.16 21.72 -4.41
C LEU A 276 4.65 22.64 -5.49
N SER A 277 5.20 23.87 -5.61
CA SER A 277 4.85 24.78 -6.70
C SER A 277 5.18 24.21 -8.07
N GLN A 278 6.34 23.54 -8.20
CA GLN A 278 6.73 22.85 -9.43
C GLN A 278 5.81 21.68 -9.75
N ALA A 279 5.48 20.84 -8.75
CA ALA A 279 4.64 19.66 -8.96
C ALA A 279 3.22 20.02 -9.35
N PHE A 280 2.62 21.05 -8.71
CA PHE A 280 1.23 21.46 -8.93
C PHE A 280 1.06 22.57 -9.97
N ASP A 281 2.15 23.10 -10.54
CA ASP A 281 2.15 24.20 -11.52
C ASP A 281 1.43 25.45 -11.01
N LEU A 282 1.62 25.76 -9.73
CA LEU A 282 0.97 26.87 -9.05
C LEU A 282 1.91 27.43 -7.98
N PRO A 283 2.17 28.76 -7.94
CA PRO A 283 2.94 29.33 -6.83
C PRO A 283 2.25 29.08 -5.50
N LEU A 284 2.93 28.36 -4.59
CA LEU A 284 2.39 27.97 -3.29
C LEU A 284 3.20 28.55 -2.17
N GLU A 285 2.53 28.87 -1.07
CA GLU A 285 3.11 29.06 0.24
C GLU A 285 2.74 27.84 1.10
N VAL A 286 3.75 27.25 1.74
CA VAL A 286 3.58 26.03 2.55
C VAL A 286 3.84 26.39 4.00
N THR A 287 2.98 25.96 4.88
CA THR A 287 3.14 26.12 6.32
C THR A 287 3.10 24.75 7.00
N ARG A 288 3.85 24.61 8.10
CA ARG A 288 3.81 23.44 8.97
C ARG A 288 3.50 23.88 10.39
N ARG A 289 2.44 23.30 10.96
CA ARG A 289 2.04 23.55 12.33
C ARG A 289 1.69 22.24 13.03
N ASP A 290 2.31 21.98 14.19
CA ASP A 290 2.07 20.76 14.99
C ASP A 290 2.21 19.46 14.18
N GLY A 291 3.21 19.41 13.27
CA GLY A 291 3.47 18.27 12.40
C GLY A 291 2.53 18.15 11.19
N ARG A 292 1.54 19.06 11.03
CA ARG A 292 0.60 19.10 9.90
C ARG A 292 1.03 20.14 8.87
N TYR A 293 0.91 19.76 7.61
CA TYR A 293 1.21 20.63 6.49
C TYR A 293 -0.07 21.28 5.94
N SER A 294 0.05 22.50 5.43
CA SER A 294 -0.98 23.13 4.61
C SER A 294 -0.36 24.02 3.55
N ALA A 295 -1.05 24.20 2.44
CA ALA A 295 -0.60 25.05 1.34
C ALA A 295 -1.71 25.97 0.86
N VAL A 296 -1.33 27.21 0.53
CA VAL A 296 -2.20 28.20 -0.09
C VAL A 296 -1.53 28.79 -1.33
N ALA A 297 -2.31 29.16 -2.33
CA ALA A 297 -1.77 29.85 -3.51
C ALA A 297 -1.21 31.22 -3.09
N ARG A 298 -0.02 31.55 -3.59
CA ARG A 298 0.49 32.93 -3.50
C ARG A 298 -0.28 33.83 -4.48
N SER A 299 -0.77 34.92 -3.98
CA SER A 299 -1.38 35.99 -4.80
C SER A 299 -0.34 36.76 -5.57
#